data_8d538735ed1b8d933c20b1799ee32b6b
#
_entry.id   8d538735ed1b8d933c20b1799ee32b6b
#
_cell.length_a   1.000
_cell.length_b   1.000
_cell.length_c   1.000
_cell.angle_alpha   90.00
_cell.angle_beta   90.00
_cell.angle_gamma   90.00
#
_symmetry.space_group_name_H-M   'P 1'
#
loop_
_entity.id
_entity.type
_entity.pdbx_description
1 polymer ?
#
loop_
_entity_poly.entity_id
_entity_poly.type
_entity_poly.pdbx_seq_one_letter_code
_entity_poly.pdbx_strand_id
1 'polypeptide(L)'
;MSFTYGLEASVDALVSAVMAVQLETPCDPMVKLSYAQEKMVLPIRDYSRFWSQPDIELKYPQAVEVYRQEVELLQKEGAHAVPACVQVFRLGRSALVGLPGMPFVEFALDIKAKSPVETTLVASNVNGDMGYVITRQAFEGEGFEAWPARSAKVGPGGGEFMAESAVGLLKALWRV
;
A
#
# COMPACT_ATOMS: atom_id res chain seq x y z
N MET A 1 -24.53 13.84 8.74
CA MET A 1 -23.31 14.56 9.16
C MET A 1 -22.60 15.03 7.91
N SER A 2 -22.33 16.32 7.78
CA SER A 2 -21.68 16.87 6.59
C SER A 2 -20.23 16.39 6.51
N PHE A 3 -19.81 15.90 5.33
CA PHE A 3 -18.45 15.46 5.03
C PHE A 3 -17.40 16.56 5.31
N THR A 4 -17.81 17.82 5.23
CA THR A 4 -16.98 19.01 5.51
C THR A 4 -16.52 19.11 6.96
N TYR A 5 -17.37 18.73 7.93
CA TYR A 5 -17.00 18.81 9.36
C TYR A 5 -15.88 17.82 9.75
N GLY A 6 -15.83 16.68 9.11
CA GLY A 6 -14.75 15.71 9.34
C GLY A 6 -13.42 16.15 8.73
N LEU A 7 -13.46 16.82 7.58
CA LEU A 7 -12.26 17.30 6.90
C LEU A 7 -11.58 18.43 7.66
N GLU A 8 -12.33 19.45 8.09
CA GLU A 8 -11.79 20.58 8.87
C GLU A 8 -11.16 20.10 10.18
N ALA A 9 -11.85 19.27 10.95
CA ALA A 9 -11.32 18.70 12.19
C ALA A 9 -10.03 17.90 11.98
N SER A 10 -9.95 17.15 10.87
CA SER A 10 -8.75 16.37 10.53
C SER A 10 -7.59 17.27 10.11
N VAL A 11 -7.87 18.33 9.35
CA VAL A 11 -6.86 19.32 8.94
C VAL A 11 -6.33 20.07 10.16
N ASP A 12 -7.22 20.54 11.04
CA ASP A 12 -6.83 21.26 12.25
C ASP A 12 -6.00 20.40 13.19
N ALA A 13 -6.36 19.14 13.36
CA ALA A 13 -5.60 18.18 14.16
C ALA A 13 -4.20 17.96 13.57
N LEU A 14 -4.09 17.78 12.24
CA LEU A 14 -2.81 17.61 11.57
C LEU A 14 -1.94 18.85 11.65
N VAL A 15 -2.50 20.03 11.38
CA VAL A 15 -1.78 21.31 11.49
C VAL A 15 -1.30 21.52 12.91
N SER A 16 -2.16 21.31 13.91
CA SER A 16 -1.81 21.45 15.32
C SER A 16 -0.67 20.50 15.71
N ALA A 17 -0.72 19.24 15.25
CA ALA A 17 0.34 18.27 15.52
C ALA A 17 1.67 18.69 14.87
N VAL A 18 1.65 19.18 13.62
CA VAL A 18 2.86 19.67 12.93
C VAL A 18 3.42 20.91 13.63
N MET A 19 2.57 21.86 14.01
CA MET A 19 3.00 23.10 14.70
C MET A 19 3.51 22.84 16.12
N ALA A 20 3.07 21.75 16.76
CA ALA A 20 3.56 21.34 18.07
C ALA A 20 4.94 20.67 18.02
N VAL A 21 5.41 20.24 16.84
CA VAL A 21 6.77 19.71 16.68
C VAL A 21 7.76 20.87 16.87
N GLN A 22 8.55 20.79 17.93
CA GLN A 22 9.61 21.78 18.16
C GLN A 22 10.72 21.57 17.12
N LEU A 23 10.93 22.55 16.27
CA LEU A 23 11.98 22.55 15.26
C LEU A 23 13.40 22.67 15.85
N GLU A 24 13.52 22.76 17.16
CA GLU A 24 14.78 22.87 17.90
C GLU A 24 15.40 21.51 18.26
N THR A 25 14.92 20.43 17.69
CA THR A 25 15.54 19.12 17.88
C THR A 25 16.94 19.14 17.25
N PRO A 26 18.02 19.00 18.02
CA PRO A 26 19.38 19.02 17.45
C PRO A 26 19.52 17.90 16.42
N CYS A 27 20.01 18.25 15.23
CA CYS A 27 20.33 17.28 14.21
C CYS A 27 21.56 16.47 14.63
N ASP A 28 21.47 15.15 14.56
CA ASP A 28 22.65 14.28 14.71
C ASP A 28 23.40 14.21 13.36
N PRO A 29 24.59 14.82 13.24
CA PRO A 29 25.34 14.78 11.99
C PRO A 29 25.95 13.40 11.67
N MET A 30 25.92 12.46 12.63
CA MET A 30 26.53 11.14 12.53
C MET A 30 25.49 10.02 12.39
N VAL A 31 24.36 10.29 11.77
CA VAL A 31 23.31 9.30 11.57
C VAL A 31 23.82 8.15 10.70
N LYS A 32 23.74 6.95 11.22
CA LYS A 32 24.04 5.73 10.44
C LYS A 32 22.96 5.52 9.39
N LEU A 33 23.39 5.50 8.13
CA LEU A 33 22.52 5.18 6.99
C LEU A 33 22.85 3.79 6.48
N SER A 34 21.82 2.99 6.25
CA SER A 34 21.92 1.72 5.52
C SER A 34 20.58 1.41 4.87
N TYR A 35 20.59 0.53 3.90
CA TYR A 35 19.36 0.11 3.23
C TYR A 35 19.38 -1.36 2.89
N ALA A 36 18.20 -1.93 2.70
CA ALA A 36 17.99 -3.23 2.12
C ALA A 36 16.78 -3.19 1.19
N GLN A 37 16.77 -4.05 0.19
CA GLN A 37 15.62 -4.15 -0.73
C GLN A 37 15.39 -5.60 -1.12
N GLU A 38 14.15 -5.91 -1.46
CA GLU A 38 13.76 -7.20 -2.02
C GLU A 38 12.92 -6.98 -3.27
N LYS A 39 13.37 -7.59 -4.38
CA LYS A 39 12.61 -7.65 -5.62
C LYS A 39 11.82 -8.93 -5.63
N MET A 40 10.55 -8.82 -5.94
CA MET A 40 9.61 -9.95 -5.92
C MET A 40 8.64 -9.89 -7.08
N VAL A 41 7.94 -10.97 -7.27
CA VAL A 41 6.86 -11.09 -8.25
C VAL A 41 5.59 -11.41 -7.48
N LEU A 42 4.60 -10.53 -7.61
CA LEU A 42 3.32 -10.67 -6.92
C LEU A 42 2.31 -11.38 -7.82
N PRO A 43 1.34 -12.10 -7.22
CA PRO A 43 0.26 -12.70 -7.97
C PRO A 43 -0.56 -11.63 -8.68
N ILE A 44 -1.00 -11.92 -9.90
CA ILE A 44 -1.97 -11.08 -10.59
C ILE A 44 -3.38 -11.44 -10.15
N ARG A 45 -4.27 -10.47 -10.20
CA ARG A 45 -5.68 -10.65 -9.86
C ARG A 45 -6.38 -11.53 -10.90
N ASP A 46 -7.25 -12.41 -10.42
CA ASP A 46 -8.18 -13.15 -11.30
C ASP A 46 -9.37 -12.25 -11.67
N TYR A 47 -9.39 -11.80 -12.90
CA TYR A 47 -10.42 -10.90 -13.41
C TYR A 47 -11.74 -11.61 -13.77
N SER A 48 -11.75 -12.93 -13.87
CA SER A 48 -12.96 -13.70 -14.22
C SER A 48 -14.04 -13.62 -13.13
N ARG A 49 -13.63 -13.51 -11.87
CA ARG A 49 -14.54 -13.42 -10.71
C ARG A 49 -15.36 -12.15 -10.65
N PHE A 50 -14.94 -11.09 -11.30
CA PHE A 50 -15.68 -9.84 -11.29
C PHE A 50 -17.07 -9.99 -11.89
N TRP A 51 -17.14 -10.70 -13.01
CA TRP A 51 -18.39 -10.91 -13.78
C TRP A 51 -19.34 -11.91 -13.15
N SER A 52 -18.91 -12.63 -12.14
CA SER A 52 -19.75 -13.59 -11.40
C SER A 52 -20.50 -12.94 -10.22
N GLN A 53 -20.36 -11.64 -9.97
CA GLN A 53 -21.11 -10.93 -8.94
C GLN A 53 -22.51 -10.54 -9.48
N PRO A 54 -23.60 -11.16 -8.96
CA PRO A 54 -24.92 -11.10 -9.63
C PRO A 54 -25.56 -9.73 -9.68
N ASP A 55 -25.18 -8.79 -8.80
CA ASP A 55 -25.87 -7.52 -8.64
C ASP A 55 -25.06 -6.29 -9.09
N ILE A 56 -23.86 -6.49 -9.63
CA ILE A 56 -22.94 -5.37 -9.92
C ILE A 56 -23.49 -4.47 -11.04
N GLU A 57 -24.12 -5.06 -12.05
CA GLU A 57 -24.74 -4.31 -13.16
C GLU A 57 -25.95 -3.49 -12.70
N LEU A 58 -26.70 -4.00 -11.73
CA LEU A 58 -27.84 -3.28 -11.15
C LEU A 58 -27.41 -2.13 -10.26
N LYS A 59 -26.36 -2.33 -9.47
CA LYS A 59 -25.85 -1.31 -8.55
C LYS A 59 -25.06 -0.20 -9.24
N TYR A 60 -24.28 -0.56 -10.28
CA TYR A 60 -23.31 0.36 -10.90
C TYR A 60 -23.24 0.24 -12.43
N PRO A 61 -24.35 0.46 -13.16
CA PRO A 61 -24.43 0.15 -14.60
C PRO A 61 -23.41 0.91 -15.46
N GLN A 62 -23.08 2.17 -15.10
CA GLN A 62 -22.10 2.97 -15.83
C GLN A 62 -20.67 2.54 -15.55
N ALA A 63 -20.38 2.09 -14.34
CA ALA A 63 -19.05 1.64 -13.95
C ALA A 63 -18.70 0.30 -14.60
N VAL A 64 -19.66 -0.60 -14.74
CA VAL A 64 -19.45 -1.93 -15.33
C VAL A 64 -18.84 -1.86 -16.72
N GLU A 65 -19.34 -0.96 -17.58
CA GLU A 65 -18.78 -0.82 -18.93
C GLU A 65 -17.32 -0.34 -18.93
N VAL A 66 -16.98 0.60 -18.05
CA VAL A 66 -15.60 1.07 -17.89
C VAL A 66 -14.68 -0.08 -17.44
N TYR A 67 -15.12 -0.84 -16.44
CA TYR A 67 -14.32 -1.97 -15.94
C TYR A 67 -14.24 -3.14 -16.92
N ARG A 68 -15.23 -3.32 -17.78
CA ARG A 68 -15.18 -4.29 -18.89
C ARG A 68 -14.03 -3.95 -19.85
N GLN A 69 -13.92 -2.69 -20.23
CA GLN A 69 -12.82 -2.20 -21.07
C GLN A 69 -11.46 -2.33 -20.38
N GLU A 70 -11.37 -2.06 -19.07
CA GLU A 70 -10.16 -2.25 -18.30
C GLU A 70 -9.71 -3.72 -18.28
N VAL A 71 -10.64 -4.65 -18.09
CA VAL A 71 -10.35 -6.10 -18.15
C VAL A 71 -9.85 -6.53 -19.53
N GLU A 72 -10.46 -6.03 -20.60
CA GLU A 72 -9.99 -6.33 -21.96
C GLU A 72 -8.57 -5.81 -22.21
N LEU A 73 -8.24 -4.62 -21.71
CA LEU A 73 -6.90 -4.05 -21.78
C LEU A 73 -5.89 -4.91 -21.01
N LEU A 74 -6.24 -5.30 -19.79
CA LEU A 74 -5.39 -6.19 -18.98
C LEU A 74 -5.14 -7.56 -19.64
N GLN A 75 -6.17 -8.14 -20.27
CA GLN A 75 -6.03 -9.39 -21.02
C GLN A 75 -5.12 -9.24 -22.23
N LYS A 76 -5.19 -8.09 -22.93
CA LYS A 76 -4.30 -7.78 -24.05
C LYS A 76 -2.86 -7.56 -23.62
N GLU A 77 -2.64 -6.96 -22.45
CA GLU A 77 -1.30 -6.81 -21.86
C GLU A 77 -0.64 -8.17 -21.57
N GLY A 78 -1.43 -9.23 -21.36
CA GLY A 78 -0.95 -10.58 -21.15
C GLY A 78 -0.06 -10.77 -19.92
N ALA A 79 -0.13 -9.85 -18.96
CA ALA A 79 0.67 -9.91 -17.76
C ALA A 79 0.21 -11.07 -16.87
N HIS A 80 1.15 -11.95 -16.49
CA HIS A 80 0.88 -13.06 -15.59
C HIS A 80 1.37 -12.81 -14.16
N ALA A 81 2.08 -11.72 -13.96
CA ALA A 81 2.71 -11.40 -12.69
C ALA A 81 2.98 -9.89 -12.59
N VAL A 82 3.03 -9.37 -11.37
CA VAL A 82 3.31 -7.96 -11.09
C VAL A 82 4.67 -7.84 -10.41
N PRO A 83 5.69 -7.26 -11.08
CA PRO A 83 6.98 -7.03 -10.44
C PRO A 83 6.85 -5.96 -9.35
N ALA A 84 7.47 -6.18 -8.21
CA ALA A 84 7.47 -5.30 -7.06
C ALA A 84 8.86 -5.18 -6.45
N CYS A 85 9.13 -4.07 -5.78
CA CYS A 85 10.35 -3.87 -5.03
C CYS A 85 10.03 -3.19 -3.69
N VAL A 86 10.22 -3.90 -2.60
CA VAL A 86 10.11 -3.36 -1.25
C VAL A 86 11.49 -2.86 -0.83
N GLN A 87 11.55 -1.66 -0.24
CA GLN A 87 12.79 -1.08 0.27
C GLN A 87 12.64 -0.67 1.72
N VAL A 88 13.72 -0.82 2.47
CA VAL A 88 13.83 -0.35 3.84
C VAL A 88 15.11 0.44 4.00
N PHE A 89 15.00 1.64 4.55
CA PHE A 89 16.12 2.49 4.93
C PHE A 89 16.22 2.55 6.45
N ARG A 90 17.42 2.37 6.95
CA ARG A 90 17.77 2.69 8.32
C ARG A 90 18.28 4.13 8.38
N LEU A 91 17.66 4.95 9.23
CA LEU A 91 18.01 6.34 9.50
C LEU A 91 18.34 6.45 11.00
N GLY A 92 19.55 6.05 11.39
CA GLY A 92 19.94 5.97 12.79
C GLY A 92 19.10 4.98 13.59
N ARG A 93 18.20 5.49 14.43
CA ARG A 93 17.26 4.71 15.25
C ARG A 93 15.88 4.57 14.63
N SER A 94 15.63 5.19 13.48
CA SER A 94 14.35 5.19 12.78
C SER A 94 14.44 4.39 11.49
N ALA A 95 13.29 3.92 11.00
CA ALA A 95 13.14 3.23 9.73
C ALA A 95 12.19 3.96 8.79
N LEU A 96 12.50 3.91 7.48
CA LEU A 96 11.59 4.27 6.42
C LEU A 96 11.40 3.05 5.53
N VAL A 97 10.15 2.60 5.39
CA VAL A 97 9.75 1.49 4.53
C VAL A 97 9.04 2.04 3.31
N GLY A 98 9.49 1.66 2.12
CA GLY A 98 8.86 1.99 0.85
C GLY A 98 8.13 0.79 0.27
N LEU A 99 6.84 0.96 0.00
CA LEU A 99 5.98 -0.04 -0.62
C LEU A 99 5.50 0.47 -1.98
N PRO A 100 5.53 -0.35 -3.04
CA PRO A 100 5.00 0.03 -4.34
C PRO A 100 3.46 0.02 -4.34
N GLY A 101 2.88 0.83 -5.23
CA GLY A 101 1.43 0.97 -5.37
C GLY A 101 0.77 1.68 -4.19
N MET A 102 -0.53 1.48 -4.07
CA MET A 102 -1.40 2.06 -3.03
C MET A 102 -1.86 0.97 -2.05
N PRO A 103 -0.99 0.51 -1.13
CA PRO A 103 -1.33 -0.50 -0.15
C PRO A 103 -2.30 0.05 0.89
N PHE A 104 -3.24 -0.81 1.32
CA PHE A 104 -4.15 -0.51 2.41
C PHE A 104 -3.38 -0.22 3.71
N VAL A 105 -3.96 0.62 4.55
CA VAL A 105 -3.34 1.08 5.81
C VAL A 105 -3.01 -0.07 6.75
N GLU A 106 -3.75 -1.15 6.70
CA GLU A 106 -3.55 -2.37 7.50
C GLU A 106 -2.13 -2.93 7.34
N PHE A 107 -1.57 -2.88 6.14
CA PHE A 107 -0.19 -3.31 5.90
C PHE A 107 0.82 -2.42 6.62
N ALA A 108 0.60 -1.09 6.61
CA ALA A 108 1.47 -0.16 7.32
C ALA A 108 1.38 -0.36 8.85
N LEU A 109 0.18 -0.61 9.36
CA LEU A 109 -0.04 -0.90 10.79
C LEU A 109 0.62 -2.22 11.20
N ASP A 110 0.49 -3.27 10.38
CA ASP A 110 1.13 -4.57 10.62
C ASP A 110 2.67 -4.47 10.62
N ILE A 111 3.24 -3.76 9.63
CA ILE A 111 4.68 -3.51 9.55
C ILE A 111 5.16 -2.77 10.81
N LYS A 112 4.47 -1.71 11.22
CA LYS A 112 4.82 -0.94 12.43
C LYS A 112 4.74 -1.79 13.69
N ALA A 113 3.69 -2.60 13.82
CA ALA A 113 3.50 -3.47 14.99
C ALA A 113 4.59 -4.55 15.11
N LYS A 114 5.12 -5.03 13.99
CA LYS A 114 6.17 -6.10 13.92
C LYS A 114 7.59 -5.54 13.80
N SER A 115 7.73 -4.22 13.68
CA SER A 115 9.02 -3.56 13.53
C SER A 115 9.88 -3.71 14.79
N PRO A 116 11.20 -3.99 14.66
CA PRO A 116 12.12 -3.96 15.79
C PRO A 116 12.49 -2.52 16.21
N VAL A 117 11.91 -1.51 15.55
CA VAL A 117 12.27 -0.09 15.69
C VAL A 117 11.05 0.69 16.14
N GLU A 118 11.24 1.54 17.14
CA GLU A 118 10.14 2.35 17.71
C GLU A 118 9.53 3.28 16.66
N THR A 119 10.37 3.96 15.89
CA THR A 119 9.93 4.90 14.86
C THR A 119 10.06 4.26 13.48
N THR A 120 8.95 3.80 12.93
CA THR A 120 8.86 3.24 11.58
C THR A 120 7.87 4.02 10.74
N LEU A 121 8.35 4.66 9.70
CA LEU A 121 7.55 5.33 8.69
C LEU A 121 7.31 4.37 7.53
N VAL A 122 6.08 4.36 6.99
CA VAL A 122 5.75 3.57 5.79
C VAL A 122 5.24 4.52 4.73
N ALA A 123 5.89 4.51 3.58
CA ALA A 123 5.55 5.30 2.40
C ALA A 123 4.97 4.40 1.31
N SER A 124 3.87 4.82 0.69
CA SER A 124 3.26 4.19 -0.47
C SER A 124 3.74 4.82 -1.78
N ASN A 125 3.40 4.20 -2.91
CA ASN A 125 3.79 4.63 -4.26
C ASN A 125 5.31 4.77 -4.45
N VAL A 126 6.08 3.93 -3.77
CA VAL A 126 7.55 3.88 -3.87
C VAL A 126 7.96 2.76 -4.81
N ASN A 127 8.89 3.02 -5.73
CA ASN A 127 9.44 2.04 -6.69
C ASN A 127 8.45 1.48 -7.71
N GLY A 128 7.37 2.14 -7.96
CA GLY A 128 6.42 1.80 -9.02
C GLY A 128 4.97 1.93 -8.61
N ASP A 129 4.14 2.16 -9.61
CA ASP A 129 2.69 2.18 -9.50
C ASP A 129 2.14 0.84 -10.01
N MET A 130 1.45 0.13 -9.13
CA MET A 130 0.71 -1.09 -9.45
C MET A 130 -0.77 -0.97 -9.09
N GLY A 131 -1.20 0.25 -8.72
CA GLY A 131 -2.53 0.55 -8.26
C GLY A 131 -2.80 0.05 -6.84
N TYR A 132 -4.05 -0.24 -6.56
CA TYR A 132 -4.48 -0.68 -5.24
C TYR A 132 -3.93 -2.06 -4.86
N VAL A 133 -3.39 -2.13 -3.66
CA VAL A 133 -2.96 -3.37 -3.02
C VAL A 133 -3.79 -3.57 -1.77
N ILE A 134 -4.77 -4.44 -1.85
CA ILE A 134 -5.78 -4.65 -0.83
C ILE A 134 -5.53 -5.94 -0.04
N THR A 135 -6.08 -6.00 1.17
CA THR A 135 -6.00 -7.20 2.01
C THR A 135 -6.81 -8.36 1.41
N ARG A 136 -6.48 -9.61 1.81
CA ARG A 136 -7.29 -10.79 1.40
C ARG A 136 -8.76 -10.62 1.75
N GLN A 137 -9.05 -10.07 2.92
CA GLN A 137 -10.42 -9.83 3.37
C GLN A 137 -11.14 -8.80 2.50
N ALA A 138 -10.45 -7.75 2.05
CA ALA A 138 -11.05 -6.73 1.19
C ALA A 138 -11.45 -7.25 -0.20
N PHE A 139 -10.85 -8.35 -0.67
CA PHE A 139 -11.29 -9.01 -1.90
C PHE A 139 -12.67 -9.64 -1.82
N GLU A 140 -13.17 -9.91 -0.61
CA GLU A 140 -14.52 -10.43 -0.36
C GLU A 140 -15.57 -9.32 -0.27
N GLY A 141 -15.11 -8.06 -0.19
CA GLY A 141 -15.95 -6.88 -0.06
C GLY A 141 -16.40 -6.29 -1.40
N GLU A 142 -17.27 -5.29 -1.32
CA GLU A 142 -17.83 -4.57 -2.49
C GLU A 142 -17.06 -3.27 -2.81
N GLY A 143 -15.91 -3.01 -2.18
CA GLY A 143 -15.12 -1.80 -2.42
C GLY A 143 -14.61 -1.71 -3.85
N PHE A 144 -14.58 -0.51 -4.43
CA PHE A 144 -14.11 -0.31 -5.80
C PHE A 144 -12.63 -0.67 -5.99
N GLU A 145 -11.84 -0.68 -4.93
CA GLU A 145 -10.44 -1.13 -4.94
C GLU A 145 -10.32 -2.64 -5.24
N ALA A 146 -11.39 -3.40 -4.97
CA ALA A 146 -11.48 -4.81 -5.34
C ALA A 146 -11.87 -5.03 -6.81
N TRP A 147 -12.28 -3.98 -7.53
CA TRP A 147 -12.69 -4.11 -8.93
C TRP A 147 -11.47 -4.26 -9.86
N PRO A 148 -11.55 -5.11 -10.90
CA PRO A 148 -10.44 -5.38 -11.78
C PRO A 148 -10.19 -4.20 -12.73
N ALA A 149 -9.02 -3.59 -12.59
CA ALA A 149 -8.58 -2.50 -13.45
C ALA A 149 -7.06 -2.48 -13.53
N ARG A 150 -6.49 -1.72 -14.47
CA ARG A 150 -5.04 -1.46 -14.50
C ARG A 150 -4.54 -0.80 -13.23
N SER A 151 -5.43 -0.08 -12.53
CA SER A 151 -5.19 0.48 -11.19
C SER A 151 -5.40 -0.51 -10.03
N ALA A 152 -5.53 -1.80 -10.29
CA ALA A 152 -5.76 -2.82 -9.26
C ALA A 152 -5.30 -4.21 -9.76
N LYS A 153 -4.00 -4.35 -10.08
CA LYS A 153 -3.43 -5.56 -10.71
C LYS A 153 -3.10 -6.66 -9.71
N VAL A 154 -2.73 -6.30 -8.49
CA VAL A 154 -2.21 -7.24 -7.49
C VAL A 154 -3.32 -8.15 -6.97
N GLY A 155 -3.07 -9.45 -7.03
CA GLY A 155 -3.98 -10.48 -6.55
C GLY A 155 -3.93 -10.72 -5.03
N PRO A 156 -4.84 -11.56 -4.50
CA PRO A 156 -4.91 -11.86 -3.08
C PRO A 156 -3.59 -12.40 -2.53
N GLY A 157 -3.16 -11.86 -1.40
CA GLY A 157 -1.91 -12.24 -0.73
C GLY A 157 -0.69 -11.44 -1.16
N GLY A 158 -0.76 -10.64 -2.23
CA GLY A 158 0.37 -9.85 -2.67
C GLY A 158 0.76 -8.75 -1.66
N GLY A 159 -0.22 -8.11 -1.02
CA GLY A 159 0.02 -7.11 0.01
C GLY A 159 0.64 -7.69 1.27
N GLU A 160 0.12 -8.83 1.72
CA GLU A 160 0.66 -9.57 2.87
C GLU A 160 2.11 -9.97 2.61
N PHE A 161 2.43 -10.46 1.40
CA PHE A 161 3.79 -10.83 1.03
C PHE A 161 4.75 -9.64 1.05
N MET A 162 4.33 -8.48 0.55
CA MET A 162 5.12 -7.24 0.65
C MET A 162 5.36 -6.82 2.11
N ALA A 163 4.33 -6.91 2.95
CA ALA A 163 4.45 -6.55 4.37
C ALA A 163 5.39 -7.50 5.12
N GLU A 164 5.32 -8.80 4.87
CA GLU A 164 6.23 -9.81 5.43
C GLU A 164 7.68 -9.55 5.00
N SER A 165 7.91 -9.27 3.72
CA SER A 165 9.23 -8.89 3.20
C SER A 165 9.76 -7.65 3.91
N ALA A 166 8.96 -6.59 4.05
CA ALA A 166 9.34 -5.38 4.75
C ALA A 166 9.79 -5.65 6.19
N VAL A 167 9.03 -6.47 6.92
CA VAL A 167 9.38 -6.89 8.29
C VAL A 167 10.67 -7.70 8.32
N GLY A 168 10.87 -8.59 7.35
CA GLY A 168 12.12 -9.35 7.19
C GLY A 168 13.32 -8.45 6.98
N LEU A 169 13.22 -7.47 6.07
CA LEU A 169 14.26 -6.48 5.80
C LEU A 169 14.56 -5.58 7.01
N LEU A 170 13.53 -5.15 7.74
CA LEU A 170 13.68 -4.40 8.98
C LEU A 170 14.50 -5.19 9.99
N LYS A 171 14.13 -6.45 10.25
CA LYS A 171 14.87 -7.32 11.19
C LYS A 171 16.31 -7.55 10.74
N ALA A 172 16.57 -7.68 9.45
CA ALA A 172 17.90 -7.87 8.92
C ALA A 172 18.80 -6.64 9.14
N LEU A 173 18.27 -5.42 8.93
CA LEU A 173 19.04 -4.17 9.09
C LEU A 173 19.35 -3.83 10.55
N TRP A 174 18.61 -4.38 11.51
CA TRP A 174 18.83 -4.15 12.96
C TRP A 174 19.42 -5.35 13.69
N ARG A 175 19.72 -6.44 12.98
CA ARG A 175 20.58 -7.49 13.56
C ARG A 175 21.97 -6.91 13.77
N VAL A 176 22.41 -6.93 15.02
CA VAL A 176 23.78 -6.62 15.44
C VAL A 176 24.62 -7.87 15.32
#